data_5ab81d8a798e236df692322d553c24c1
#
_entry.id   5ab81d8a798e236df692322d553c24c1
#
_cell.length_a   1.000
_cell.length_b   1.000
_cell.length_c   1.000
_cell.angle_alpha   90.00
_cell.angle_beta   90.00
_cell.angle_gamma   90.00
#
_symmetry.space_group_name_H-M   'P 1'
#
loop_
_entity.id
_entity.type
_entity.pdbx_description
1 polymer ?
#
loop_
_entity_poly.entity_id
_entity_poly.type
_entity_poly.pdbx_seq_one_letter_code
_entity_poly.pdbx_strand_id
1 'polypeptide(L)'
;MNPPLPPRQEKFLLFTLAGIQFSHVLDFMIMMPLGPILIAEFGISTHAFGLLVAVYSFSAAASGLLGATFVDRFERRNLLLGMFALFGLATLACGLAPGYFSLLIARGFAGAFGGVMGALVHTMIGDAIPFERRAKAGSLVSAAFSVSTVAGVPVSLWLANLFNWRAPFIFIAVLVIMFAVAGWKLLPQLRHHLSAEKQRHPFAPMFNVLRDANHWRALAFSALIIFSGFTIIPYITVYSVHNIGISQHDIPLIYLAGGTATLITARLIGHWADARGKVEVYRRVAFAALLPLFVITHLTSAPLWLWVACTTLFFVLVSGRMIPAMAIITSAAQPRLRGTFMTLNATTQALAMGLATTLAGFIISQDEAGLIVDYSMVGYVAITANLVAIWFVGRIVMHKRH
;
A
#
# COMPACT_ATOMS: atom_id res chain seq x y z
N MET A 1 -24.69 14.79 15.65
CA MET A 1 -24.21 14.76 14.25
C MET A 1 -23.73 16.16 13.92
N ASN A 2 -22.56 16.30 13.33
CA ASN A 2 -22.13 17.61 12.82
C ASN A 2 -23.10 18.09 11.72
N PRO A 3 -23.41 19.38 11.62
CA PRO A 3 -24.09 19.90 10.47
C PRO A 3 -23.25 19.58 9.22
N PRO A 4 -23.90 19.23 8.10
CA PRO A 4 -23.16 18.88 6.87
C PRO A 4 -22.28 20.06 6.45
N LEU A 5 -21.04 19.77 6.09
CA LEU A 5 -20.12 20.78 5.58
C LEU A 5 -20.67 21.43 4.31
N PRO A 6 -20.49 22.75 4.12
CA PRO A 6 -20.79 23.40 2.86
C PRO A 6 -20.09 22.68 1.68
N PRO A 7 -20.73 22.53 0.51
CA PRO A 7 -20.19 21.75 -0.61
C PRO A 7 -18.77 22.15 -1.02
N ARG A 8 -18.41 23.42 -0.90
CA ARG A 8 -17.08 23.93 -1.20
C ARG A 8 -16.06 23.45 -0.16
N GLN A 9 -16.39 23.46 1.12
CA GLN A 9 -15.50 23.00 2.18
C GLN A 9 -15.31 21.48 2.11
N GLU A 10 -16.37 20.73 1.76
CA GLU A 10 -16.28 19.28 1.55
C GLU A 10 -15.32 18.93 0.39
N LYS A 11 -15.39 19.65 -0.73
CA LYS A 11 -14.45 19.44 -1.85
C LYS A 11 -12.99 19.72 -1.44
N PHE A 12 -12.75 20.80 -0.69
CA PHE A 12 -11.39 21.11 -0.21
C PHE A 12 -10.88 20.08 0.80
N LEU A 13 -11.74 19.62 1.71
CA LEU A 13 -11.41 18.54 2.63
C LEU A 13 -10.98 17.30 1.86
N LEU A 14 -11.80 16.82 0.93
CA LEU A 14 -11.51 15.60 0.16
C LEU A 14 -10.27 15.74 -0.70
N PHE A 15 -10.05 16.89 -1.34
CA PHE A 15 -8.83 17.15 -2.12
C PHE A 15 -7.57 17.13 -1.24
N THR A 16 -7.62 17.75 -0.07
CA THR A 16 -6.49 17.77 0.86
C THR A 16 -6.20 16.36 1.40
N LEU A 17 -7.23 15.61 1.79
CA LEU A 17 -7.07 14.22 2.25
C LEU A 17 -6.53 13.31 1.12
N ALA A 18 -6.98 13.51 -0.12
CA ALA A 18 -6.45 12.80 -1.27
C ALA A 18 -4.98 13.14 -1.54
N GLY A 19 -4.58 14.40 -1.38
CA GLY A 19 -3.19 14.84 -1.50
C GLY A 19 -2.27 14.27 -0.41
N ILE A 20 -2.75 14.20 0.84
CA ILE A 20 -2.05 13.54 1.95
C ILE A 20 -1.87 12.05 1.63
N GLN A 21 -2.94 11.38 1.20
CA GLN A 21 -2.91 9.96 0.83
C GLN A 21 -1.99 9.71 -0.38
N PHE A 22 -2.01 10.59 -1.38
CA PHE A 22 -1.13 10.54 -2.54
C PHE A 22 0.34 10.58 -2.13
N SER A 23 0.73 11.55 -1.30
CA SER A 23 2.12 11.72 -0.84
C SER A 23 2.60 10.51 -0.04
N HIS A 24 1.75 9.98 0.85
CA HIS A 24 2.04 8.79 1.65
C HIS A 24 2.22 7.53 0.80
N VAL A 25 1.31 7.30 -0.16
CA VAL A 25 1.38 6.12 -1.05
C VAL A 25 2.59 6.23 -1.98
N LEU A 26 2.86 7.42 -2.52
CA LEU A 26 3.99 7.64 -3.40
C LEU A 26 5.32 7.39 -2.71
N ASP A 27 5.51 7.88 -1.49
CA ASP A 27 6.72 7.64 -0.67
C ASP A 27 6.97 6.14 -0.43
N PHE A 28 5.91 5.40 -0.14
CA PHE A 28 6.00 3.96 0.01
C PHE A 28 6.39 3.27 -1.30
N MET A 29 5.71 3.61 -2.40
CA MET A 29 5.87 2.92 -3.68
C MET A 29 7.18 3.21 -4.37
N ILE A 30 7.72 4.43 -4.25
CA ILE A 30 8.93 4.83 -5.00
C ILE A 30 10.18 4.05 -4.57
N MET A 31 10.20 3.52 -3.37
CA MET A 31 11.33 2.76 -2.85
C MET A 31 11.65 1.53 -3.70
N MET A 32 10.61 0.84 -4.21
CA MET A 32 10.77 -0.41 -4.96
C MET A 32 11.45 -0.20 -6.32
N PRO A 33 11.01 0.75 -7.17
CA PRO A 33 11.67 0.98 -8.45
C PRO A 33 13.05 1.68 -8.33
N LEU A 34 13.39 2.26 -7.18
CA LEU A 34 14.74 2.76 -6.92
C LEU A 34 15.73 1.66 -6.52
N GLY A 35 15.28 0.41 -6.38
CA GLY A 35 16.11 -0.71 -5.92
C GLY A 35 17.47 -0.84 -6.61
N PRO A 36 17.56 -0.93 -7.95
CA PRO A 36 18.84 -1.05 -8.65
C PRO A 36 19.80 0.09 -8.34
N ILE A 37 19.27 1.33 -8.29
CA ILE A 37 20.07 2.53 -8.00
C ILE A 37 20.61 2.49 -6.56
N LEU A 38 19.78 2.14 -5.59
CA LEU A 38 20.17 2.11 -4.17
C LEU A 38 21.13 0.96 -3.84
N ILE A 39 20.95 -0.19 -4.49
CA ILE A 39 21.88 -1.32 -4.38
C ILE A 39 23.26 -0.90 -4.87
N ALA A 40 23.34 -0.26 -6.04
CA ALA A 40 24.59 0.22 -6.61
C ALA A 40 25.22 1.37 -5.78
N GLU A 41 24.41 2.35 -5.37
CA GLU A 41 24.87 3.55 -4.63
C GLU A 41 25.49 3.20 -3.27
N PHE A 42 24.85 2.27 -2.54
CA PHE A 42 25.31 1.90 -1.20
C PHE A 42 26.15 0.61 -1.16
N GLY A 43 26.33 -0.07 -2.27
CA GLY A 43 27.04 -1.36 -2.32
C GLY A 43 26.39 -2.43 -1.44
N ILE A 44 25.05 -2.44 -1.36
CA ILE A 44 24.28 -3.31 -0.45
C ILE A 44 23.76 -4.55 -1.17
N SER A 45 23.51 -5.61 -0.41
CA SER A 45 22.86 -6.82 -0.93
C SER A 45 21.37 -6.62 -1.21
N THR A 46 20.77 -7.52 -1.99
CA THR A 46 19.32 -7.62 -2.21
C THR A 46 18.56 -7.80 -0.90
N HIS A 47 19.13 -8.52 0.07
CA HIS A 47 18.57 -8.67 1.41
C HIS A 47 18.52 -7.32 2.14
N ALA A 48 19.61 -6.54 2.15
CA ALA A 48 19.65 -5.24 2.78
C ALA A 48 18.66 -4.25 2.12
N PHE A 49 18.51 -4.31 0.80
CA PHE A 49 17.47 -3.56 0.10
C PHE A 49 16.05 -3.99 0.54
N GLY A 50 15.81 -5.29 0.67
CA GLY A 50 14.54 -5.81 1.18
C GLY A 50 14.19 -5.26 2.57
N LEU A 51 15.19 -5.11 3.45
CA LEU A 51 15.00 -4.49 4.77
C LEU A 51 14.61 -3.01 4.69
N LEU A 52 15.12 -2.23 3.71
CA LEU A 52 14.69 -0.84 3.50
C LEU A 52 13.19 -0.73 3.15
N VAL A 53 12.66 -1.70 2.41
CA VAL A 53 11.22 -1.74 2.10
C VAL A 53 10.42 -2.29 3.28
N ALA A 54 10.90 -3.34 3.93
CA ALA A 54 10.22 -4.04 5.00
C ALA A 54 10.11 -3.20 6.29
N VAL A 55 11.15 -2.44 6.65
CA VAL A 55 11.15 -1.62 7.88
C VAL A 55 10.00 -0.60 7.89
N TYR A 56 9.71 0.00 6.75
CA TYR A 56 8.56 0.88 6.59
C TYR A 56 7.25 0.15 6.93
N SER A 57 7.05 -1.03 6.37
CA SER A 57 5.84 -1.83 6.57
C SER A 57 5.68 -2.30 8.02
N PHE A 58 6.76 -2.76 8.64
CA PHE A 58 6.73 -3.16 10.07
C PHE A 58 6.46 -1.97 10.99
N SER A 59 7.10 -0.83 10.74
CA SER A 59 6.87 0.38 11.52
C SER A 59 5.44 0.91 11.33
N ALA A 60 4.89 0.85 10.11
CA ALA A 60 3.50 1.21 9.83
C ALA A 60 2.52 0.28 10.54
N ALA A 61 2.79 -1.03 10.58
CA ALA A 61 1.97 -1.99 11.31
C ALA A 61 1.97 -1.72 12.82
N ALA A 62 3.15 -1.53 13.40
CA ALA A 62 3.30 -1.25 14.82
C ALA A 62 2.62 0.07 15.22
N SER A 63 2.87 1.15 14.47
CA SER A 63 2.30 2.45 14.74
C SER A 63 0.79 2.53 14.47
N GLY A 64 0.29 1.83 13.45
CA GLY A 64 -1.15 1.72 13.18
C GLY A 64 -1.90 1.05 14.33
N LEU A 65 -1.31 -0.01 14.91
CA LEU A 65 -1.87 -0.70 16.08
C LEU A 65 -1.81 0.17 17.33
N LEU A 66 -0.66 0.80 17.60
CA LEU A 66 -0.51 1.71 18.74
C LEU A 66 -1.37 2.96 18.56
N GLY A 67 -1.50 3.48 17.34
CA GLY A 67 -2.34 4.62 17.01
C GLY A 67 -3.78 4.46 17.50
N ALA A 68 -4.33 3.26 17.38
CA ALA A 68 -5.68 2.97 17.86
C ALA A 68 -5.89 3.23 19.36
N THR A 69 -4.82 3.34 20.17
CA THR A 69 -4.92 3.60 21.61
C THR A 69 -4.93 5.09 21.97
N PHE A 70 -4.38 5.95 21.12
CA PHE A 70 -4.21 7.37 21.46
C PHE A 70 -4.88 8.33 20.48
N VAL A 71 -5.16 7.92 19.23
CA VAL A 71 -5.72 8.78 18.18
C VAL A 71 -7.01 9.49 18.62
N ASP A 72 -7.86 8.83 19.41
CA ASP A 72 -9.12 9.36 19.92
C ASP A 72 -8.95 10.41 21.04
N ARG A 73 -7.73 10.61 21.55
CA ARG A 73 -7.45 11.59 22.61
C ARG A 73 -7.11 12.98 22.06
N PHE A 74 -6.86 13.08 20.77
CA PHE A 74 -6.41 14.31 20.12
C PHE A 74 -7.42 14.80 19.08
N GLU A 75 -7.42 16.11 18.86
CA GLU A 75 -8.19 16.72 17.79
C GLU A 75 -7.69 16.22 16.43
N ARG A 76 -8.62 15.74 15.58
CA ARG A 76 -8.31 14.99 14.36
C ARG A 76 -7.41 15.76 13.38
N ARG A 77 -7.73 17.02 13.13
CA ARG A 77 -6.97 17.88 12.22
C ARG A 77 -5.53 18.08 12.69
N ASN A 78 -5.36 18.48 13.95
CA ASN A 78 -4.03 18.78 14.48
C ASN A 78 -3.17 17.53 14.55
N LEU A 79 -3.76 16.38 14.91
CA LEU A 79 -3.05 15.11 14.91
C LEU A 79 -2.65 14.69 13.50
N LEU A 80 -3.58 14.78 12.52
CA LEU A 80 -3.26 14.44 11.11
C LEU A 80 -2.14 15.32 10.56
N LEU A 81 -2.24 16.64 10.74
CA LEU A 81 -1.22 17.58 10.24
C LEU A 81 0.12 17.42 10.96
N GLY A 82 0.10 17.14 12.27
CA GLY A 82 1.33 16.83 13.04
C GLY A 82 2.02 15.55 12.52
N MET A 83 1.25 14.45 12.35
CA MET A 83 1.77 13.22 11.79
C MET A 83 2.27 13.40 10.36
N PHE A 84 1.56 14.20 9.54
CA PHE A 84 1.94 14.50 8.17
C PHE A 84 3.22 15.36 8.08
N ALA A 85 3.39 16.32 8.98
CA ALA A 85 4.63 17.10 9.07
C ALA A 85 5.83 16.22 9.49
N LEU A 86 5.65 15.35 10.50
CA LEU A 86 6.66 14.40 10.93
C LEU A 86 7.01 13.39 9.81
N PHE A 87 6.01 12.92 9.08
CA PHE A 87 6.20 12.10 7.89
C PHE A 87 7.03 12.82 6.83
N GLY A 88 6.71 14.10 6.55
CA GLY A 88 7.47 14.91 5.61
C GLY A 88 8.93 15.11 6.03
N LEU A 89 9.19 15.31 7.32
CA LEU A 89 10.55 15.40 7.86
C LEU A 89 11.30 14.06 7.71
N ALA A 90 10.64 12.94 7.96
CA ALA A 90 11.22 11.62 7.77
C ALA A 90 11.50 11.32 6.28
N THR A 91 10.58 11.71 5.37
CA THR A 91 10.78 11.60 3.93
C THR A 91 11.94 12.49 3.44
N LEU A 92 12.03 13.71 3.95
CA LEU A 92 13.16 14.60 3.65
C LEU A 92 14.47 13.99 4.17
N ALA A 93 14.48 13.40 5.37
CA ALA A 93 15.64 12.71 5.92
C ALA A 93 16.04 11.50 5.04
N CYS A 94 15.09 10.80 4.39
CA CYS A 94 15.40 9.79 3.37
C CYS A 94 16.18 10.40 2.20
N GLY A 95 15.74 11.54 1.68
CA GLY A 95 16.42 12.25 0.59
C GLY A 95 17.80 12.83 0.95
N LEU A 96 18.02 13.10 2.23
CA LEU A 96 19.30 13.62 2.75
C LEU A 96 20.20 12.56 3.38
N ALA A 97 19.80 11.28 3.31
CA ALA A 97 20.53 10.19 3.95
C ALA A 97 21.95 10.04 3.37
N PRO A 98 23.01 10.11 4.20
CA PRO A 98 24.40 9.93 3.76
C PRO A 98 24.78 8.47 3.51
N GLY A 99 23.99 7.50 4.00
CA GLY A 99 24.29 6.08 3.86
C GLY A 99 23.10 5.19 4.19
N TYR A 100 23.31 3.89 4.04
CA TYR A 100 22.28 2.86 4.20
C TYR A 100 21.55 2.93 5.56
N PHE A 101 22.30 2.97 6.69
CA PHE A 101 21.70 2.95 8.03
C PHE A 101 20.86 4.18 8.32
N SER A 102 21.29 5.36 7.86
CA SER A 102 20.50 6.59 8.01
C SER A 102 19.23 6.54 7.18
N LEU A 103 19.29 5.99 5.96
CA LEU A 103 18.10 5.74 5.13
C LEU A 103 17.17 4.72 5.81
N LEU A 104 17.70 3.64 6.36
CA LEU A 104 16.90 2.61 7.05
C LEU A 104 16.13 3.20 8.24
N ILE A 105 16.79 4.00 9.07
CA ILE A 105 16.16 4.68 10.21
C ILE A 105 15.09 5.66 9.75
N ALA A 106 15.39 6.50 8.75
CA ALA A 106 14.46 7.46 8.19
C ALA A 106 13.21 6.77 7.59
N ARG A 107 13.39 5.63 6.90
CA ARG A 107 12.30 4.78 6.39
C ARG A 107 11.43 4.22 7.51
N GLY A 108 12.05 3.80 8.63
CA GLY A 108 11.30 3.36 9.82
C GLY A 108 10.40 4.45 10.38
N PHE A 109 10.91 5.69 10.52
CA PHE A 109 10.10 6.83 10.97
C PHE A 109 9.02 7.20 9.96
N ALA A 110 9.32 7.22 8.66
CA ALA A 110 8.32 7.48 7.62
C ALA A 110 7.17 6.46 7.68
N GLY A 111 7.50 5.16 7.84
CA GLY A 111 6.51 4.11 8.03
C GLY A 111 5.68 4.30 9.31
N ALA A 112 6.32 4.64 10.43
CA ALA A 112 5.65 4.86 11.71
C ALA A 112 4.63 6.01 11.63
N PHE A 113 4.98 7.14 11.05
CA PHE A 113 4.05 8.25 10.88
C PHE A 113 2.98 7.94 9.82
N GLY A 114 3.35 7.27 8.72
CA GLY A 114 2.46 6.85 7.65
C GLY A 114 1.36 5.90 8.09
N GLY A 115 1.67 4.94 8.98
CA GLY A 115 0.70 3.98 9.50
C GLY A 115 -0.43 4.62 10.29
N VAL A 116 -0.13 5.64 11.11
CA VAL A 116 -1.14 6.42 11.84
C VAL A 116 -1.97 7.29 10.89
N MET A 117 -1.31 7.92 9.90
CA MET A 117 -1.97 8.83 8.94
C MET A 117 -3.04 8.12 8.11
N GLY A 118 -2.76 6.92 7.61
CA GLY A 118 -3.71 6.16 6.81
C GLY A 118 -5.05 5.95 7.54
N ALA A 119 -4.98 5.60 8.83
CA ALA A 119 -6.17 5.47 9.68
C ALA A 119 -6.89 6.81 9.88
N LEU A 120 -6.14 7.88 10.15
CA LEU A 120 -6.70 9.22 10.40
C LEU A 120 -7.45 9.77 9.18
N VAL A 121 -6.94 9.59 7.97
CA VAL A 121 -7.59 10.03 6.73
C VAL A 121 -9.00 9.42 6.62
N HIS A 122 -9.13 8.11 6.83
CA HIS A 122 -10.43 7.43 6.77
C HIS A 122 -11.34 7.81 7.92
N THR A 123 -10.78 8.03 9.12
CA THR A 123 -11.54 8.49 10.29
C THR A 123 -12.12 9.88 10.04
N MET A 124 -11.34 10.82 9.49
CA MET A 124 -11.84 12.17 9.17
C MET A 124 -12.97 12.15 8.13
N ILE A 125 -12.93 11.25 7.14
CA ILE A 125 -14.05 11.05 6.21
C ILE A 125 -15.30 10.59 7.00
N GLY A 126 -15.13 9.65 7.92
CA GLY A 126 -16.20 9.15 8.77
C GLY A 126 -16.83 10.22 9.67
N ASP A 127 -16.02 11.14 10.20
CA ASP A 127 -16.47 12.19 11.12
C ASP A 127 -17.07 13.41 10.39
N ALA A 128 -16.59 13.73 9.18
CA ALA A 128 -16.95 14.95 8.47
C ALA A 128 -18.03 14.75 7.39
N ILE A 129 -18.17 13.52 6.84
CA ILE A 129 -19.06 13.26 5.71
C ILE A 129 -20.29 12.47 6.15
N PRO A 130 -21.52 12.86 5.72
CA PRO A 130 -22.74 12.11 5.96
C PRO A 130 -22.64 10.67 5.45
N PHE A 131 -23.31 9.74 6.16
CA PHE A 131 -23.19 8.29 5.92
C PHE A 131 -23.43 7.90 4.45
N GLU A 132 -24.45 8.52 3.81
CA GLU A 132 -24.88 8.26 2.42
C GLU A 132 -23.78 8.57 1.40
N ARG A 133 -22.87 9.50 1.71
CA ARG A 133 -21.80 9.98 0.81
C ARG A 133 -20.40 9.48 1.17
N ARG A 134 -20.24 8.82 2.34
CA ARG A 134 -18.92 8.31 2.81
C ARG A 134 -18.25 7.37 1.83
N ALA A 135 -19.00 6.48 1.18
CA ALA A 135 -18.45 5.55 0.21
C ALA A 135 -17.87 6.28 -1.00
N LYS A 136 -18.56 7.30 -1.51
CA LYS A 136 -18.06 8.14 -2.62
C LYS A 136 -16.84 8.97 -2.19
N ALA A 137 -16.85 9.54 -1.00
CA ALA A 137 -15.73 10.30 -0.47
C ALA A 137 -14.50 9.41 -0.26
N GLY A 138 -14.68 8.23 0.34
CA GLY A 138 -13.62 7.25 0.53
C GLY A 138 -13.02 6.75 -0.78
N SER A 139 -13.83 6.50 -1.81
CA SER A 139 -13.34 6.09 -3.12
C SER A 139 -12.53 7.19 -3.82
N LEU A 140 -12.92 8.46 -3.65
CA LEU A 140 -12.15 9.59 -4.18
C LEU A 140 -10.75 9.69 -3.55
N VAL A 141 -10.67 9.55 -2.23
CA VAL A 141 -9.38 9.57 -1.52
C VAL A 141 -8.55 8.33 -1.86
N SER A 142 -9.18 7.17 -1.98
CA SER A 142 -8.50 5.92 -2.38
C SER A 142 -7.99 5.95 -3.83
N ALA A 143 -8.59 6.78 -4.71
CA ALA A 143 -8.08 6.99 -6.07
C ALA A 143 -6.67 7.61 -6.08
N ALA A 144 -6.24 8.24 -5.00
CA ALA A 144 -4.86 8.71 -4.82
C ALA A 144 -3.84 7.58 -5.00
N PHE A 145 -4.17 6.34 -4.62
CA PHE A 145 -3.32 5.17 -4.87
C PHE A 145 -3.08 4.96 -6.38
N SER A 146 -4.14 4.99 -7.17
CA SER A 146 -4.03 4.81 -8.63
C SER A 146 -3.27 5.97 -9.29
N VAL A 147 -3.51 7.20 -8.82
CA VAL A 147 -2.77 8.38 -9.32
C VAL A 147 -1.29 8.30 -8.95
N SER A 148 -0.97 7.84 -7.73
CA SER A 148 0.43 7.61 -7.32
C SER A 148 1.12 6.60 -8.22
N THR A 149 0.44 5.50 -8.57
CA THR A 149 1.02 4.45 -9.41
C THR A 149 1.18 4.91 -10.86
N VAL A 150 0.16 5.56 -11.44
CA VAL A 150 0.12 5.92 -12.87
C VAL A 150 0.98 7.15 -13.19
N ALA A 151 0.98 8.15 -12.32
CA ALA A 151 1.68 9.41 -12.54
C ALA A 151 2.82 9.64 -11.53
N GLY A 152 2.58 9.37 -10.25
CA GLY A 152 3.54 9.66 -9.19
C GLY A 152 4.83 8.90 -9.33
N VAL A 153 4.76 7.56 -9.49
CA VAL A 153 5.96 6.71 -9.63
C VAL A 153 6.74 7.03 -10.90
N PRO A 154 6.16 7.10 -12.11
CA PRO A 154 6.91 7.48 -13.30
C PRO A 154 7.56 8.87 -13.23
N VAL A 155 6.85 9.88 -12.69
CA VAL A 155 7.41 11.24 -12.51
C VAL A 155 8.59 11.19 -11.52
N SER A 156 8.46 10.45 -10.43
CA SER A 156 9.52 10.32 -9.45
C SER A 156 10.75 9.59 -10.01
N LEU A 157 10.55 8.55 -10.82
CA LEU A 157 11.64 7.86 -11.51
C LEU A 157 12.31 8.75 -12.57
N TRP A 158 11.52 9.53 -13.28
CA TRP A 158 12.07 10.51 -14.22
C TRP A 158 12.95 11.53 -13.49
N LEU A 159 12.52 12.02 -12.32
CA LEU A 159 13.34 12.91 -11.48
C LEU A 159 14.60 12.19 -10.97
N ALA A 160 14.51 10.90 -10.60
CA ALA A 160 15.67 10.12 -10.19
C ALA A 160 16.69 9.95 -11.31
N ASN A 161 16.22 9.72 -12.54
CA ASN A 161 17.08 9.59 -13.72
C ASN A 161 17.70 10.93 -14.16
N LEU A 162 16.98 12.04 -13.94
CA LEU A 162 17.43 13.37 -14.36
C LEU A 162 18.46 13.96 -13.38
N PHE A 163 18.28 13.74 -12.09
CA PHE A 163 19.13 14.29 -11.04
C PHE A 163 19.88 13.19 -10.29
N ASN A 164 19.21 12.52 -9.37
CA ASN A 164 19.71 11.39 -8.59
C ASN A 164 18.57 10.75 -7.77
N TRP A 165 18.85 9.65 -7.08
CA TRP A 165 17.88 8.90 -6.27
C TRP A 165 17.27 9.70 -5.10
N ARG A 166 17.86 10.82 -4.69
CA ARG A 166 17.37 11.71 -3.61
C ARG A 166 16.23 12.59 -4.07
N ALA A 167 16.20 12.97 -5.36
CA ALA A 167 15.24 13.91 -5.93
C ALA A 167 13.77 13.51 -5.72
N PRO A 168 13.35 12.24 -5.87
CA PRO A 168 11.99 11.81 -5.54
C PRO A 168 11.57 12.09 -4.10
N PHE A 169 12.44 11.85 -3.12
CA PHE A 169 12.13 12.11 -1.71
C PHE A 169 11.99 13.59 -1.42
N ILE A 170 12.85 14.41 -2.01
CA ILE A 170 12.75 15.89 -1.91
C ILE A 170 11.45 16.38 -2.56
N PHE A 171 11.09 15.84 -3.73
CA PHE A 171 9.83 16.16 -4.41
C PHE A 171 8.62 15.81 -3.52
N ILE A 172 8.60 14.64 -2.91
CA ILE A 172 7.53 14.23 -1.99
C ILE A 172 7.49 15.15 -0.76
N ALA A 173 8.64 15.52 -0.19
CA ALA A 173 8.71 16.44 0.94
C ALA A 173 8.12 17.83 0.58
N VAL A 174 8.35 18.34 -0.63
CA VAL A 174 7.72 19.56 -1.13
C VAL A 174 6.21 19.42 -1.25
N LEU A 175 5.71 18.28 -1.76
CA LEU A 175 4.28 17.99 -1.80
C LEU A 175 3.68 17.93 -0.39
N VAL A 176 4.39 17.34 0.57
CA VAL A 176 3.96 17.31 1.98
C VAL A 176 3.80 18.72 2.53
N ILE A 177 4.76 19.60 2.30
CA ILE A 177 4.66 21.02 2.74
C ILE A 177 3.45 21.68 2.10
N MET A 178 3.25 21.52 0.80
CA MET A 178 2.13 22.09 0.06
C MET A 178 0.77 21.63 0.63
N PHE A 179 0.58 20.34 0.81
CA PHE A 179 -0.66 19.79 1.35
C PHE A 179 -0.81 20.03 2.86
N ALA A 180 0.27 20.14 3.64
CA ALA A 180 0.21 20.52 5.04
C ALA A 180 -0.28 21.96 5.21
N VAL A 181 0.23 22.90 4.42
CA VAL A 181 -0.23 24.31 4.40
C VAL A 181 -1.70 24.39 3.94
N ALA A 182 -2.08 23.63 2.89
CA ALA A 182 -3.46 23.55 2.45
C ALA A 182 -4.36 22.98 3.56
N GLY A 183 -3.92 21.91 4.22
CA GLY A 183 -4.63 21.28 5.32
C GLY A 183 -4.81 22.21 6.51
N TRP A 184 -3.78 22.96 6.86
CA TRP A 184 -3.87 23.94 7.95
C TRP A 184 -4.92 25.03 7.69
N LYS A 185 -5.05 25.46 6.43
CA LYS A 185 -6.03 26.50 6.05
C LYS A 185 -7.43 25.96 5.79
N LEU A 186 -7.56 24.74 5.27
CA LEU A 186 -8.80 24.24 4.66
C LEU A 186 -9.49 23.12 5.45
N LEU A 187 -8.76 22.37 6.30
CA LEU A 187 -9.35 21.29 7.07
C LEU A 187 -10.17 21.83 8.25
N PRO A 188 -11.40 21.34 8.48
CA PRO A 188 -12.22 21.69 9.63
C PRO A 188 -11.65 21.11 10.93
N GLN A 189 -11.88 21.80 12.05
CA GLN A 189 -11.59 21.24 13.37
C GLN A 189 -12.67 20.21 13.74
N LEU A 190 -12.26 18.99 14.07
CA LEU A 190 -13.16 17.90 14.46
C LEU A 190 -12.87 17.50 15.90
N ARG A 191 -13.69 18.00 16.86
CA ARG A 191 -13.51 17.82 18.32
C ARG A 191 -14.62 17.02 18.99
N HIS A 192 -15.70 16.65 18.29
CA HIS A 192 -16.90 16.05 18.89
C HIS A 192 -16.62 14.70 19.60
N HIS A 193 -15.63 13.94 19.11
CA HIS A 193 -15.23 12.68 19.73
C HIS A 193 -14.53 12.86 21.09
N LEU A 194 -14.01 14.06 21.40
CA LEU A 194 -13.30 14.33 22.66
C LEU A 194 -14.23 14.38 23.88
N SER A 195 -15.53 14.62 23.66
CA SER A 195 -16.57 14.61 24.70
C SER A 195 -17.20 13.24 24.95
N ALA A 196 -16.87 12.22 24.12
CA ALA A 196 -17.36 10.86 24.33
C ALA A 196 -16.65 10.18 25.51
N GLU A 197 -17.39 9.33 26.24
CA GLU A 197 -16.84 8.56 27.37
C GLU A 197 -15.61 7.77 26.95
N LYS A 198 -14.48 7.95 27.68
CA LYS A 198 -13.24 7.25 27.42
C LYS A 198 -13.45 5.74 27.55
N GLN A 199 -13.19 4.98 26.49
CA GLN A 199 -13.17 3.52 26.59
C GLN A 199 -12.14 3.09 27.63
N ARG A 200 -12.59 2.36 28.65
CA ARG A 200 -11.72 1.90 29.77
C ARG A 200 -10.58 0.98 29.32
N HIS A 201 -10.78 0.25 28.21
CA HIS A 201 -9.79 -0.70 27.67
C HIS A 201 -9.68 -0.54 26.16
N PRO A 202 -8.65 0.17 25.66
CA PRO A 202 -8.49 0.44 24.22
C PRO A 202 -8.31 -0.82 23.35
N PHE A 203 -7.78 -1.92 23.91
CA PHE A 203 -7.58 -3.17 23.20
C PHE A 203 -8.76 -4.15 23.29
N ALA A 204 -9.75 -3.93 24.15
CA ALA A 204 -10.88 -4.84 24.31
C ALA A 204 -11.65 -5.10 23.00
N PRO A 205 -11.92 -4.10 22.13
CA PRO A 205 -12.55 -4.36 20.85
C PRO A 205 -11.70 -5.25 19.92
N MET A 206 -10.38 -5.16 19.99
CA MET A 206 -9.45 -5.99 19.19
C MET A 206 -9.52 -7.45 19.61
N PHE A 207 -9.56 -7.75 20.92
CA PHE A 207 -9.75 -9.11 21.41
C PHE A 207 -11.09 -9.70 20.98
N ASN A 208 -12.16 -8.88 20.93
CA ASN A 208 -13.46 -9.33 20.45
C ASN A 208 -13.42 -9.68 18.95
N VAL A 209 -12.69 -8.93 18.14
CA VAL A 209 -12.47 -9.26 16.73
C VAL A 209 -11.69 -10.57 16.61
N LEU A 210 -10.63 -10.75 17.40
CA LEU A 210 -9.76 -11.91 17.36
C LEU A 210 -10.39 -13.21 17.89
N ARG A 211 -11.49 -13.13 18.64
CA ARG A 211 -12.26 -14.30 19.10
C ARG A 211 -13.14 -14.93 18.02
N ASP A 212 -13.45 -14.20 16.96
CA ASP A 212 -14.30 -14.69 15.89
C ASP A 212 -13.47 -15.44 14.83
N ALA A 213 -13.78 -16.72 14.63
CA ALA A 213 -13.08 -17.56 13.65
C ALA A 213 -13.23 -17.06 12.21
N ASN A 214 -14.35 -16.41 11.86
CA ASN A 214 -14.55 -15.84 10.53
C ASN A 214 -13.67 -14.62 10.30
N HIS A 215 -13.47 -13.79 11.32
CA HIS A 215 -12.53 -12.67 11.26
C HIS A 215 -11.10 -13.15 11.04
N TRP A 216 -10.65 -14.20 11.74
CA TRP A 216 -9.35 -14.82 11.52
C TRP A 216 -9.17 -15.32 10.09
N ARG A 217 -10.19 -15.99 9.54
CA ARG A 217 -10.17 -16.44 8.15
C ARG A 217 -10.01 -15.26 7.19
N ALA A 218 -10.75 -14.18 7.40
CA ALA A 218 -10.67 -13.00 6.55
C ALA A 218 -9.30 -12.29 6.67
N LEU A 219 -8.72 -12.19 7.88
CA LEU A 219 -7.38 -11.63 8.10
C LEU A 219 -6.30 -12.51 7.46
N ALA A 220 -6.35 -13.82 7.64
CA ALA A 220 -5.41 -14.77 7.01
C ALA A 220 -5.48 -14.71 5.47
N PHE A 221 -6.70 -14.65 4.93
CA PHE A 221 -6.91 -14.48 3.50
C PHE A 221 -6.29 -13.16 2.98
N SER A 222 -6.51 -12.07 3.71
CA SER A 222 -5.92 -10.76 3.39
C SER A 222 -4.39 -10.80 3.42
N ALA A 223 -3.82 -11.44 4.45
CA ALA A 223 -2.38 -11.65 4.57
C ALA A 223 -1.80 -12.43 3.39
N LEU A 224 -2.42 -13.54 2.99
CA LEU A 224 -1.97 -14.38 1.88
C LEU A 224 -1.95 -13.64 0.55
N ILE A 225 -2.96 -12.82 0.27
CA ILE A 225 -3.03 -12.04 -0.97
C ILE A 225 -1.89 -11.02 -1.02
N ILE A 226 -1.68 -10.27 0.07
CA ILE A 226 -0.61 -9.28 0.17
C ILE A 226 0.75 -9.98 0.10
N PHE A 227 0.93 -11.04 0.86
CA PHE A 227 2.16 -11.83 0.90
C PHE A 227 2.56 -12.30 -0.51
N SER A 228 1.62 -12.91 -1.26
CA SER A 228 1.86 -13.38 -2.63
C SER A 228 2.30 -12.28 -3.60
N GLY A 229 1.82 -11.04 -3.46
CA GLY A 229 2.24 -9.93 -4.31
C GLY A 229 3.59 -9.34 -3.90
N PHE A 230 3.76 -9.13 -2.59
CA PHE A 230 4.92 -8.42 -2.04
C PHE A 230 6.18 -9.29 -1.89
N THR A 231 6.12 -10.58 -2.16
CA THR A 231 7.33 -11.38 -2.42
C THR A 231 7.99 -11.00 -3.76
N ILE A 232 7.24 -10.56 -4.77
CA ILE A 232 7.72 -10.26 -6.12
C ILE A 232 7.91 -8.76 -6.34
N ILE A 233 6.90 -7.94 -6.00
CA ILE A 233 6.84 -6.52 -6.36
C ILE A 233 8.10 -5.73 -6.00
N PRO A 234 8.72 -5.87 -4.80
CA PRO A 234 9.89 -5.09 -4.43
C PRO A 234 11.12 -5.34 -5.31
N TYR A 235 11.23 -6.55 -5.87
CA TYR A 235 12.39 -6.98 -6.63
C TYR A 235 12.20 -6.98 -8.15
N ILE A 236 11.00 -6.68 -8.64
CA ILE A 236 10.69 -6.71 -10.07
C ILE A 236 11.57 -5.76 -10.87
N THR A 237 11.87 -4.57 -10.34
CA THR A 237 12.73 -3.59 -11.01
C THR A 237 14.18 -4.04 -10.96
N VAL A 238 14.63 -4.58 -9.83
CA VAL A 238 15.99 -5.10 -9.68
C VAL A 238 16.23 -6.22 -10.70
N TYR A 239 15.29 -7.15 -10.81
CA TYR A 239 15.33 -8.23 -11.80
C TYR A 239 15.26 -7.72 -13.25
N SER A 240 14.41 -6.71 -13.50
CA SER A 240 14.30 -6.08 -14.83
C SER A 240 15.62 -5.52 -15.33
N VAL A 241 16.36 -4.85 -14.46
CA VAL A 241 17.63 -4.20 -14.82
C VAL A 241 18.76 -5.23 -14.92
N HIS A 242 18.93 -6.09 -13.92
CA HIS A 242 20.10 -6.98 -13.84
C HIS A 242 19.98 -8.22 -14.72
N ASN A 243 18.79 -8.86 -14.78
CA ASN A 243 18.61 -10.13 -15.50
C ASN A 243 18.04 -9.94 -16.90
N ILE A 244 17.02 -9.10 -17.06
CA ILE A 244 16.38 -8.87 -18.36
C ILE A 244 17.18 -7.87 -19.20
N GLY A 245 18.00 -7.01 -18.56
CA GLY A 245 18.80 -6.01 -19.26
C GLY A 245 18.01 -4.76 -19.68
N ILE A 246 16.89 -4.48 -18.99
CA ILE A 246 16.11 -3.26 -19.25
C ILE A 246 16.87 -2.04 -18.75
N SER A 247 17.00 -1.04 -19.62
CA SER A 247 17.63 0.23 -19.25
C SER A 247 16.88 0.90 -18.08
N GLN A 248 17.63 1.51 -17.16
CA GLN A 248 17.05 2.28 -16.05
C GLN A 248 16.11 3.40 -16.55
N HIS A 249 16.39 3.96 -17.74
CA HIS A 249 15.55 4.99 -18.37
C HIS A 249 14.19 4.47 -18.82
N ASP A 250 14.07 3.15 -19.11
CA ASP A 250 12.83 2.52 -19.58
C ASP A 250 11.95 2.00 -18.44
N ILE A 251 12.47 1.93 -17.21
CA ILE A 251 11.70 1.48 -16.04
C ILE A 251 10.41 2.29 -15.82
N PRO A 252 10.37 3.62 -16.00
CA PRO A 252 9.12 4.38 -15.90
C PRO A 252 8.00 3.85 -16.79
N LEU A 253 8.32 3.29 -17.98
CA LEU A 253 7.33 2.72 -18.92
C LEU A 253 6.61 1.51 -18.33
N ILE A 254 7.31 0.67 -17.57
CA ILE A 254 6.74 -0.51 -16.89
C ILE A 254 5.63 -0.07 -15.92
N TYR A 255 5.91 0.94 -15.09
CA TYR A 255 4.96 1.45 -14.11
C TYR A 255 3.84 2.25 -14.75
N LEU A 256 4.12 3.03 -15.79
CA LEU A 256 3.12 3.79 -16.54
C LEU A 256 2.12 2.85 -17.24
N ALA A 257 2.63 1.85 -17.96
CA ALA A 257 1.80 0.87 -18.66
C ALA A 257 0.98 0.03 -17.66
N GLY A 258 1.63 -0.53 -16.64
CA GLY A 258 1.00 -1.34 -15.60
C GLY A 258 -0.04 -0.55 -14.80
N GLY A 259 0.29 0.68 -14.38
CA GLY A 259 -0.60 1.56 -13.65
C GLY A 259 -1.83 1.95 -14.46
N THR A 260 -1.63 2.39 -15.71
CA THR A 260 -2.74 2.78 -16.62
C THR A 260 -3.67 1.59 -16.91
N ALA A 261 -3.10 0.44 -17.24
CA ALA A 261 -3.89 -0.78 -17.47
C ALA A 261 -4.67 -1.21 -16.23
N THR A 262 -4.05 -1.14 -15.05
CA THR A 262 -4.71 -1.45 -13.77
C THR A 262 -5.87 -0.49 -13.48
N LEU A 263 -5.71 0.80 -13.75
CA LEU A 263 -6.77 1.80 -13.55
C LEU A 263 -8.02 1.51 -14.40
N ILE A 264 -7.82 1.10 -15.66
CA ILE A 264 -8.89 0.75 -16.58
C ILE A 264 -9.55 -0.58 -16.15
N THR A 265 -8.74 -1.61 -15.94
CA THR A 265 -9.24 -2.96 -15.63
C THR A 265 -9.86 -3.07 -14.25
N ALA A 266 -9.49 -2.21 -13.29
CA ALA A 266 -10.10 -2.16 -11.97
C ALA A 266 -11.63 -1.96 -12.04
N ARG A 267 -12.11 -1.07 -12.92
CA ARG A 267 -13.55 -0.84 -13.12
C ARG A 267 -14.22 -2.07 -13.71
N LEU A 268 -13.59 -2.70 -14.70
CA LEU A 268 -14.14 -3.90 -15.37
C LEU A 268 -14.26 -5.07 -14.39
N ILE A 269 -13.21 -5.32 -13.60
CA ILE A 269 -13.20 -6.37 -12.57
C ILE A 269 -14.24 -6.08 -11.48
N GLY A 270 -14.41 -4.83 -11.08
CA GLY A 270 -15.44 -4.43 -10.12
C GLY A 270 -16.86 -4.75 -10.62
N HIS A 271 -17.20 -4.33 -11.82
CA HIS A 271 -18.50 -4.64 -12.43
C HIS A 271 -18.71 -6.15 -12.60
N TRP A 272 -17.66 -6.86 -13.01
CA TRP A 272 -17.71 -8.32 -13.14
C TRP A 272 -17.96 -9.01 -11.79
N ALA A 273 -17.32 -8.55 -10.72
CA ALA A 273 -17.51 -9.07 -9.38
C ALA A 273 -18.91 -8.82 -8.81
N ASP A 274 -19.52 -7.68 -9.17
CA ASP A 274 -20.91 -7.38 -8.78
C ASP A 274 -21.90 -8.23 -9.57
N ALA A 275 -21.64 -8.51 -10.85
CA ALA A 275 -22.53 -9.28 -11.71
C ALA A 275 -22.48 -10.80 -11.46
N ARG A 276 -21.28 -11.37 -11.22
CA ARG A 276 -21.08 -12.84 -11.14
C ARG A 276 -20.72 -13.36 -9.75
N GLY A 277 -20.61 -12.46 -8.77
CA GLY A 277 -20.28 -12.83 -7.41
C GLY A 277 -18.77 -12.70 -7.11
N LYS A 278 -18.50 -12.17 -5.92
CA LYS A 278 -17.15 -11.74 -5.49
C LYS A 278 -16.18 -12.89 -5.35
N VAL A 279 -16.62 -14.03 -4.81
CA VAL A 279 -15.78 -15.22 -4.60
C VAL A 279 -15.38 -15.85 -5.93
N GLU A 280 -16.33 -15.96 -6.86
CA GLU A 280 -16.09 -16.56 -8.18
C GLU A 280 -15.11 -15.71 -8.99
N VAL A 281 -15.34 -14.41 -9.06
CA VAL A 281 -14.45 -13.49 -9.80
C VAL A 281 -13.07 -13.43 -9.16
N TYR A 282 -12.99 -13.40 -7.81
CA TYR A 282 -11.70 -13.51 -7.12
C TYR A 282 -10.93 -14.76 -7.56
N ARG A 283 -11.57 -15.95 -7.52
CA ARG A 283 -10.92 -17.20 -7.92
C ARG A 283 -10.42 -17.17 -9.36
N ARG A 284 -11.21 -16.67 -10.29
CA ARG A 284 -10.85 -16.59 -11.71
C ARG A 284 -9.65 -15.65 -11.93
N VAL A 285 -9.69 -14.46 -11.35
CA VAL A 285 -8.60 -13.47 -11.48
C VAL A 285 -7.33 -13.97 -10.78
N ALA A 286 -7.46 -14.56 -9.58
CA ALA A 286 -6.33 -15.10 -8.84
C ALA A 286 -5.71 -16.32 -9.53
N PHE A 287 -6.51 -17.17 -10.19
CA PHE A 287 -6.03 -18.27 -10.99
C PHE A 287 -5.29 -17.78 -12.24
N ALA A 288 -5.86 -16.80 -12.94
CA ALA A 288 -5.20 -16.16 -14.09
C ALA A 288 -3.87 -15.48 -13.68
N ALA A 289 -3.77 -14.96 -12.45
CA ALA A 289 -2.56 -14.34 -11.94
C ALA A 289 -1.39 -15.34 -11.75
N LEU A 290 -1.64 -16.65 -11.71
CA LEU A 290 -0.57 -17.67 -11.62
C LEU A 290 0.36 -17.59 -12.83
N LEU A 291 -0.17 -17.31 -14.02
CA LEU A 291 0.63 -17.19 -15.24
C LEU A 291 1.67 -16.07 -15.14
N PRO A 292 1.31 -14.79 -14.91
CA PRO A 292 2.33 -13.74 -14.82
C PRO A 292 3.21 -13.86 -13.57
N LEU A 293 2.73 -14.44 -12.45
CA LEU A 293 3.59 -14.76 -11.30
C LEU A 293 4.72 -15.71 -11.69
N PHE A 294 4.41 -16.74 -12.48
CA PHE A 294 5.40 -17.69 -12.98
C PHE A 294 6.33 -17.03 -14.03
N VAL A 295 5.76 -16.39 -15.05
CA VAL A 295 6.51 -15.81 -16.17
C VAL A 295 7.53 -14.78 -15.71
N ILE A 296 7.16 -13.83 -14.87
CA ILE A 296 8.05 -12.75 -14.40
C ILE A 296 9.24 -13.30 -13.59
N THR A 297 9.06 -14.40 -12.89
CA THR A 297 10.10 -14.96 -12.03
C THR A 297 10.99 -16.00 -12.72
N HIS A 298 10.61 -16.45 -13.92
CA HIS A 298 11.36 -17.48 -14.68
C HIS A 298 11.91 -16.98 -16.02
N LEU A 299 11.43 -15.86 -16.53
CA LEU A 299 11.89 -15.31 -17.78
C LEU A 299 13.27 -14.68 -17.59
N THR A 300 14.30 -15.18 -18.28
CA THR A 300 15.70 -14.74 -18.15
C THR A 300 16.13 -13.73 -19.20
N SER A 301 15.38 -13.61 -20.29
CA SER A 301 15.65 -12.63 -21.36
C SER A 301 14.36 -12.28 -22.09
N ALA A 302 14.17 -11.02 -22.38
CA ALA A 302 13.01 -10.53 -23.14
C ALA A 302 13.31 -9.17 -23.78
N PRO A 303 12.79 -8.87 -24.98
CA PRO A 303 12.78 -7.51 -25.48
C PRO A 303 11.86 -6.64 -24.63
N LEU A 304 12.12 -5.32 -24.60
CA LEU A 304 11.40 -4.35 -23.78
C LEU A 304 9.87 -4.47 -23.89
N TRP A 305 9.33 -4.55 -25.12
CA TRP A 305 7.88 -4.63 -25.33
C TRP A 305 7.24 -5.86 -24.69
N LEU A 306 7.93 -7.02 -24.74
CA LEU A 306 7.43 -8.26 -24.14
C LEU A 306 7.48 -8.19 -22.62
N TRP A 307 8.58 -7.65 -22.06
CA TRP A 307 8.71 -7.46 -20.62
C TRP A 307 7.67 -6.48 -20.07
N VAL A 308 7.41 -5.35 -20.76
CA VAL A 308 6.34 -4.40 -20.41
C VAL A 308 4.98 -5.09 -20.47
N ALA A 309 4.70 -5.93 -21.46
CA ALA A 309 3.44 -6.67 -21.56
C ALA A 309 3.29 -7.66 -20.39
N CYS A 310 4.30 -8.44 -20.05
CA CYS A 310 4.30 -9.40 -18.94
C CYS A 310 4.11 -8.69 -17.59
N THR A 311 4.84 -7.61 -17.33
CA THR A 311 4.73 -6.83 -16.09
C THR A 311 3.38 -6.10 -15.99
N THR A 312 2.85 -5.61 -17.11
CA THR A 312 1.50 -5.03 -17.17
C THR A 312 0.45 -6.07 -16.80
N LEU A 313 0.51 -7.26 -17.39
CA LEU A 313 -0.40 -8.37 -17.05
C LEU A 313 -0.29 -8.75 -15.56
N PHE A 314 0.92 -8.78 -15.03
CA PHE A 314 1.16 -9.00 -13.60
C PHE A 314 0.46 -7.94 -12.74
N PHE A 315 0.69 -6.65 -13.01
CA PHE A 315 0.07 -5.57 -12.23
C PHE A 315 -1.45 -5.61 -12.33
N VAL A 316 -2.01 -5.85 -13.52
CA VAL A 316 -3.46 -5.95 -13.74
C VAL A 316 -4.08 -7.08 -12.93
N LEU A 317 -3.51 -8.28 -12.96
CA LEU A 317 -4.12 -9.45 -12.32
C LEU A 317 -3.84 -9.49 -10.81
N VAL A 318 -2.62 -9.15 -10.38
CA VAL A 318 -2.25 -9.14 -8.95
C VAL A 318 -2.96 -8.01 -8.20
N SER A 319 -3.08 -6.82 -8.79
CA SER A 319 -3.88 -5.75 -8.20
C SER A 319 -5.38 -5.97 -8.37
N GLY A 320 -5.79 -6.50 -9.53
CA GLY A 320 -7.19 -6.74 -9.87
C GLY A 320 -7.90 -7.70 -8.92
N ARG A 321 -7.22 -8.76 -8.44
CA ARG A 321 -7.78 -9.69 -7.45
C ARG A 321 -8.08 -9.03 -6.10
N MET A 322 -7.43 -7.88 -5.78
CA MET A 322 -7.68 -7.15 -4.54
C MET A 322 -9.11 -6.56 -4.49
N ILE A 323 -9.70 -6.24 -5.64
CA ILE A 323 -11.03 -5.60 -5.72
C ILE A 323 -12.11 -6.50 -5.14
N PRO A 324 -12.36 -7.72 -5.68
CA PRO A 324 -13.32 -8.64 -5.07
C PRO A 324 -12.88 -9.10 -3.67
N ALA A 325 -11.56 -9.24 -3.40
CA ALA A 325 -11.06 -9.62 -2.10
C ALA A 325 -11.42 -8.62 -1.01
N MET A 326 -11.22 -7.31 -1.23
CA MET A 326 -11.57 -6.27 -0.26
C MET A 326 -13.07 -6.24 0.03
N ALA A 327 -13.91 -6.51 -0.98
CA ALA A 327 -15.35 -6.62 -0.77
C ALA A 327 -15.72 -7.85 0.09
N ILE A 328 -15.04 -8.99 -0.09
CA ILE A 328 -15.21 -10.19 0.73
C ILE A 328 -14.75 -9.92 2.17
N ILE A 329 -13.54 -9.38 2.36
CA ILE A 329 -12.95 -9.07 3.66
C ILE A 329 -13.85 -8.10 4.45
N THR A 330 -14.29 -7.01 3.81
CA THR A 330 -15.17 -6.03 4.45
C THR A 330 -16.53 -6.61 4.82
N SER A 331 -17.05 -7.55 4.02
CA SER A 331 -18.33 -8.23 4.27
C SER A 331 -18.22 -9.34 5.32
N ALA A 332 -17.02 -9.85 5.59
CA ALA A 332 -16.77 -10.82 6.66
C ALA A 332 -16.86 -10.21 8.06
N ALA A 333 -16.64 -8.88 8.16
CA ALA A 333 -16.65 -8.17 9.42
C ALA A 333 -18.07 -7.99 9.97
N GLN A 334 -18.25 -8.34 11.26
CA GLN A 334 -19.49 -8.01 11.98
C GLN A 334 -19.71 -6.49 11.99
N PRO A 335 -20.96 -5.99 11.76
CA PRO A 335 -21.25 -4.56 11.64
C PRO A 335 -20.74 -3.73 12.81
N ARG A 336 -20.88 -4.25 14.03
CA ARG A 336 -20.45 -3.56 15.29
C ARG A 336 -18.93 -3.46 15.44
N LEU A 337 -18.17 -4.41 14.86
CA LEU A 337 -16.72 -4.52 15.01
C LEU A 337 -15.96 -4.11 13.73
N ARG A 338 -16.69 -3.64 12.69
CA ARG A 338 -16.10 -3.36 11.38
C ARG A 338 -14.93 -2.38 11.42
N GLY A 339 -15.03 -1.30 12.20
CA GLY A 339 -13.94 -0.32 12.31
C GLY A 339 -12.67 -0.96 12.87
N THR A 340 -12.77 -1.64 14.02
CA THR A 340 -11.65 -2.35 14.66
C THR A 340 -11.09 -3.47 13.77
N PHE A 341 -11.99 -4.22 13.09
CA PHE A 341 -11.58 -5.25 12.13
C PHE A 341 -10.78 -4.67 10.97
N MET A 342 -11.18 -3.53 10.40
CA MET A 342 -10.45 -2.89 9.30
C MET A 342 -9.09 -2.34 9.74
N THR A 343 -8.96 -1.86 10.99
CA THR A 343 -7.66 -1.48 11.57
C THR A 343 -6.74 -2.70 11.69
N LEU A 344 -7.25 -3.81 12.24
CA LEU A 344 -6.49 -5.06 12.33
C LEU A 344 -6.13 -5.61 10.94
N ASN A 345 -7.03 -5.49 9.97
CA ASN A 345 -6.76 -5.90 8.58
C ASN A 345 -5.62 -5.07 7.97
N ALA A 346 -5.60 -3.76 8.16
CA ALA A 346 -4.51 -2.90 7.69
C ALA A 346 -3.17 -3.27 8.34
N THR A 347 -3.16 -3.51 9.66
CA THR A 347 -1.99 -4.00 10.39
C THR A 347 -1.52 -5.35 9.85
N THR A 348 -2.44 -6.29 9.64
CA THR A 348 -2.15 -7.63 9.09
C THR A 348 -1.56 -7.52 7.68
N GLN A 349 -2.09 -6.65 6.83
CA GLN A 349 -1.55 -6.40 5.50
C GLN A 349 -0.13 -5.83 5.56
N ALA A 350 0.12 -4.86 6.42
CA ALA A 350 1.44 -4.26 6.58
C ALA A 350 2.47 -5.27 7.12
N LEU A 351 2.09 -6.11 8.09
CA LEU A 351 2.94 -7.21 8.57
C LEU A 351 3.21 -8.23 7.47
N ALA A 352 2.19 -8.66 6.73
CA ALA A 352 2.35 -9.61 5.63
C ALA A 352 3.27 -9.06 4.53
N MET A 353 3.18 -7.77 4.23
CA MET A 353 4.03 -7.06 3.28
C MET A 353 5.50 -7.05 3.74
N GLY A 354 5.75 -6.67 4.99
CA GLY A 354 7.10 -6.68 5.57
C GLY A 354 7.71 -8.08 5.59
N LEU A 355 6.94 -9.09 6.03
CA LEU A 355 7.38 -10.49 6.05
C LEU A 355 7.67 -11.03 4.65
N ALA A 356 6.79 -10.76 3.67
CA ALA A 356 6.97 -11.19 2.29
C ALA A 356 8.24 -10.62 1.67
N THR A 357 8.44 -9.31 1.83
CA THR A 357 9.63 -8.62 1.30
C THR A 357 10.91 -9.11 1.96
N THR A 358 10.89 -9.30 3.28
CA THR A 358 12.05 -9.82 4.02
C THR A 358 12.38 -11.25 3.60
N LEU A 359 11.36 -12.13 3.52
CA LEU A 359 11.55 -13.51 3.07
C LEU A 359 12.13 -13.58 1.66
N ALA A 360 11.58 -12.79 0.73
CA ALA A 360 12.10 -12.72 -0.63
C ALA A 360 13.57 -12.25 -0.64
N GLY A 361 13.92 -11.25 0.16
CA GLY A 361 15.30 -10.77 0.29
C GLY A 361 16.27 -11.80 0.88
N PHE A 362 15.81 -12.74 1.68
CA PHE A 362 16.63 -13.87 2.14
C PHE A 362 16.82 -14.96 1.09
N ILE A 363 15.82 -15.17 0.23
CA ILE A 363 15.89 -16.18 -0.84
C ILE A 363 16.76 -15.69 -1.99
N ILE A 364 16.59 -14.42 -2.38
CA ILE A 364 17.27 -13.82 -3.52
C ILE A 364 18.72 -13.51 -3.17
N SER A 365 19.64 -13.95 -4.01
CA SER A 365 21.06 -13.59 -3.94
C SER A 365 21.52 -12.95 -5.26
N GLN A 366 22.71 -12.38 -5.26
CA GLN A 366 23.41 -11.93 -6.46
C GLN A 366 24.65 -12.80 -6.68
N ASP A 367 24.87 -13.21 -7.92
CA ASP A 367 26.07 -13.90 -8.31
C ASP A 367 27.25 -12.92 -8.53
N GLU A 368 28.43 -13.45 -8.88
CA GLU A 368 29.63 -12.65 -9.17
C GLU A 368 29.46 -11.70 -10.37
N ALA A 369 28.52 -11.99 -11.27
CA ALA A 369 28.18 -11.14 -12.41
C ALA A 369 27.12 -10.07 -12.06
N GLY A 370 26.61 -10.06 -10.81
CA GLY A 370 25.59 -9.14 -10.35
C GLY A 370 24.16 -9.55 -10.77
N LEU A 371 23.98 -10.73 -11.36
CA LEU A 371 22.67 -11.25 -11.72
C LEU A 371 21.91 -11.71 -10.47
N ILE A 372 20.61 -11.52 -10.49
CA ILE A 372 19.71 -12.02 -9.44
C ILE A 372 19.50 -13.51 -9.62
N VAL A 373 19.87 -14.28 -8.61
CA VAL A 373 19.69 -15.73 -8.54
C VAL A 373 18.53 -16.07 -7.62
N ASP A 374 17.92 -17.24 -7.83
CA ASP A 374 16.82 -17.80 -7.02
C ASP A 374 15.51 -16.99 -7.02
N TYR A 375 15.35 -16.04 -7.96
CA TYR A 375 14.08 -15.32 -8.09
C TYR A 375 12.91 -16.25 -8.48
N SER A 376 13.16 -17.36 -9.13
CA SER A 376 12.20 -18.43 -9.40
C SER A 376 11.63 -19.05 -8.12
N MET A 377 12.46 -19.22 -7.08
CA MET A 377 12.00 -19.73 -5.77
C MET A 377 11.01 -18.77 -5.11
N VAL A 378 11.26 -17.46 -5.23
CA VAL A 378 10.30 -16.42 -4.80
C VAL A 378 8.98 -16.55 -5.58
N GLY A 379 9.06 -16.86 -6.87
CA GLY A 379 7.89 -17.15 -7.71
C GLY A 379 7.07 -18.32 -7.18
N TYR A 380 7.71 -19.42 -6.81
CA TYR A 380 7.01 -20.59 -6.22
C TYR A 380 6.37 -20.25 -4.88
N VAL A 381 7.02 -19.48 -4.03
CA VAL A 381 6.45 -19.01 -2.75
C VAL A 381 5.21 -18.13 -3.01
N ALA A 382 5.28 -17.20 -3.96
CA ALA A 382 4.16 -16.33 -4.35
C ALA A 382 2.97 -17.12 -4.91
N ILE A 383 3.24 -18.10 -5.78
CA ILE A 383 2.25 -19.00 -6.38
C ILE A 383 1.57 -19.84 -5.30
N THR A 384 2.36 -20.44 -4.39
CA THR A 384 1.84 -21.23 -3.29
C THR A 384 0.91 -20.43 -2.39
N ALA A 385 1.33 -19.22 -1.99
CA ALA A 385 0.49 -18.32 -1.19
C ALA A 385 -0.81 -17.93 -1.94
N ASN A 386 -0.74 -17.71 -3.25
CA ASN A 386 -1.90 -17.43 -4.07
C ASN A 386 -2.87 -18.63 -4.17
N LEU A 387 -2.36 -19.83 -4.38
CA LEU A 387 -3.17 -21.06 -4.41
C LEU A 387 -3.87 -21.32 -3.07
N VAL A 388 -3.15 -21.13 -1.96
CA VAL A 388 -3.72 -21.22 -0.62
C VAL A 388 -4.83 -20.18 -0.43
N ALA A 389 -4.65 -18.94 -0.92
CA ALA A 389 -5.66 -17.88 -0.87
C ALA A 389 -6.92 -18.26 -1.70
N ILE A 390 -6.74 -18.86 -2.91
CA ILE A 390 -7.85 -19.34 -3.75
C ILE A 390 -8.67 -20.41 -3.04
N TRP A 391 -8.00 -21.34 -2.36
CA TRP A 391 -8.67 -22.38 -1.58
C TRP A 391 -9.39 -21.79 -0.36
N PHE A 392 -8.77 -20.82 0.30
CA PHE A 392 -9.23 -20.26 1.57
C PHE A 392 -10.45 -19.37 1.44
N VAL A 393 -10.60 -18.65 0.31
CA VAL A 393 -11.67 -17.66 0.09
C VAL A 393 -13.07 -18.26 0.23
N GLY A 394 -13.28 -19.51 -0.16
CA GLY A 394 -14.58 -20.19 -0.05
C GLY A 394 -15.04 -20.50 1.38
N ARG A 395 -14.16 -20.33 2.38
CA ARG A 395 -14.43 -20.58 3.80
C ARG A 395 -14.83 -19.34 4.58
N ILE A 396 -14.83 -18.18 3.92
CA ILE A 396 -15.19 -16.89 4.53
C ILE A 396 -16.69 -16.68 4.40
N VAL A 397 -17.35 -16.47 5.51
CA VAL A 397 -18.77 -16.16 5.58
C VAL A 397 -18.96 -14.66 5.43
N MET A 398 -19.71 -14.25 4.41
CA MET A 398 -20.06 -12.84 4.17
C MET A 398 -21.39 -12.52 4.85
N HIS A 399 -21.41 -11.53 5.74
CA HIS A 399 -22.65 -11.02 6.33
C HIS A 399 -23.39 -10.19 5.28
N LYS A 400 -24.60 -10.61 4.90
CA LYS A 400 -25.48 -9.83 4.03
C LYS A 400 -25.86 -8.54 4.74
N ARG A 401 -25.84 -7.40 4.02
CA ARG A 401 -26.53 -6.19 4.47
C ARG A 401 -28.04 -6.47 4.43
N HIS A 402 -28.70 -6.46 5.57
CA HIS A 402 -30.15 -6.29 5.64
C HIS A 402 -30.47 -4.82 5.49
#